data_0f609be48a8ad769c7f77c9b113a2ef4
#
_entry.id   0f609be48a8ad769c7f77c9b113a2ef4
#
_cell.length_a   1.000
_cell.length_b   1.000
_cell.length_c   1.000
_cell.angle_alpha   90.00
_cell.angle_beta   90.00
_cell.angle_gamma   90.00
#
_symmetry.space_group_name_H-M   'P 1'
#
loop_
_entity.id
_entity.type
_entity.pdbx_description
1 polymer ?
#
loop_
_entity_poly.entity_id
_entity_poly.type
_entity_poly.pdbx_seq_one_letter_code
_entity_poly.pdbx_strand_id
1 'polypeptide(L)'
;MDSAMRNNTEAMNFAKTAENALGEMNQLLADARGLSIASGNSATLTATQLAANQDQINSIITSINRISSSVTYSGRKLLDGSAGVTTQISNTSKVAGFSFGGTANNATITQTGLITISQTVVATSALYTATALLTAGAAASGSISVNGVSFTITAGTSGANIASMLNAASGQTGVTAAFNASNQLIFTQTQTGTNRSINFVDTSGAVSSASNTSASVTGTNATATVLMGGQSVLYTGGTAGADGLTLTDANGNKLNITTGGNAVNTQLMGQVIAQDSSFQIGFLANTTANLALRNMSAGQLGSGVSGTTANLAAIDVSTSAGAQTALSVIDKAIDEVSQMRGRIGNFQRNVLESNNRTLASMKENLSNSESSIRDLDVAAEMTNFTKLQVMQQAGMAMLGQANQSGQSVLSLLKG
;
A
#
# COMPACT_ATOMS: atom_id res chain seq x y z
N MET A 1 -4.84 27.02 -22.56
CA MET A 1 -5.85 26.71 -21.52
C MET A 1 -6.72 25.52 -21.90
N ASP A 2 -7.30 25.45 -23.09
CA ASP A 2 -8.17 24.33 -23.52
C ASP A 2 -7.47 22.97 -23.45
N SER A 3 -6.20 22.89 -23.80
CA SER A 3 -5.42 21.65 -23.65
C SER A 3 -5.23 21.25 -22.17
N ALA A 4 -5.04 22.21 -21.27
CA ALA A 4 -4.95 21.93 -19.84
C ALA A 4 -6.30 21.44 -19.27
N MET A 5 -7.40 22.02 -19.72
CA MET A 5 -8.76 21.56 -19.34
C MET A 5 -9.06 20.16 -19.88
N ARG A 6 -8.64 19.82 -21.11
CA ARG A 6 -8.75 18.45 -21.66
C ARG A 6 -7.91 17.47 -20.84
N ASN A 7 -6.65 17.79 -20.57
CA ASN A 7 -5.78 16.95 -19.74
C ASN A 7 -6.39 16.71 -18.34
N ASN A 8 -6.99 17.74 -17.77
CA ASN A 8 -7.67 17.65 -16.49
C ASN A 8 -8.87 16.70 -16.54
N THR A 9 -9.65 16.74 -17.65
CA THR A 9 -10.76 15.84 -17.88
C THR A 9 -10.28 14.39 -18.08
N GLU A 10 -9.17 14.17 -18.76
CA GLU A 10 -8.55 12.85 -18.92
C GLU A 10 -8.04 12.29 -17.58
N ALA A 11 -7.41 13.12 -16.76
CA ALA A 11 -7.01 12.75 -15.41
C ALA A 11 -8.22 12.37 -14.54
N MET A 12 -9.34 13.09 -14.69
CA MET A 12 -10.58 12.76 -14.00
C MET A 12 -11.16 11.41 -14.44
N ASN A 13 -11.14 11.13 -15.76
CA ASN A 13 -11.60 9.85 -16.31
C ASN A 13 -10.71 8.69 -15.86
N PHE A 14 -9.39 8.90 -15.83
CA PHE A 14 -8.43 7.94 -15.26
C PHE A 14 -8.78 7.62 -13.80
N ALA A 15 -8.98 8.65 -12.98
CA ALA A 15 -9.32 8.51 -11.57
C ALA A 15 -10.69 7.81 -11.37
N LYS A 16 -11.70 8.14 -12.17
CA LYS A 16 -13.02 7.48 -12.14
C LYS A 16 -12.95 6.01 -12.51
N THR A 17 -12.14 5.66 -13.51
CA THR A 17 -11.95 4.26 -13.91
C THR A 17 -11.37 3.44 -12.76
N ALA A 18 -10.36 3.97 -12.07
CA ALA A 18 -9.77 3.32 -10.90
C ALA A 18 -10.78 3.24 -9.74
N GLU A 19 -11.56 4.31 -9.49
CA GLU A 19 -12.54 4.34 -8.41
C GLU A 19 -13.66 3.31 -8.62
N ASN A 20 -14.19 3.19 -9.84
CA ASN A 20 -15.23 2.21 -10.16
C ASN A 20 -14.74 0.77 -9.92
N ALA A 21 -13.51 0.47 -10.34
CA ALA A 21 -12.91 -0.83 -10.10
C ALA A 21 -12.71 -1.13 -8.60
N LEU A 22 -12.28 -0.14 -7.82
CA LEU A 22 -12.15 -0.25 -6.38
C LEU A 22 -13.53 -0.38 -5.68
N GLY A 23 -14.56 0.24 -6.24
CA GLY A 23 -15.94 0.06 -5.77
C GLY A 23 -16.40 -1.39 -5.89
N GLU A 24 -16.15 -2.01 -7.04
CA GLU A 24 -16.46 -3.44 -7.28
C GLU A 24 -15.64 -4.35 -6.35
N MET A 25 -14.33 -4.05 -6.16
CA MET A 25 -13.50 -4.80 -5.22
C MET A 25 -14.02 -4.70 -3.78
N ASN A 26 -14.50 -3.54 -3.38
CA ASN A 26 -15.07 -3.34 -2.04
C ASN A 26 -16.34 -4.18 -1.84
N GLN A 27 -17.18 -4.29 -2.87
CA GLN A 27 -18.37 -5.18 -2.85
C GLN A 27 -17.97 -6.64 -2.68
N LEU A 28 -17.00 -7.12 -3.47
CA LEU A 28 -16.47 -8.48 -3.38
C LEU A 28 -15.86 -8.77 -2.00
N LEU A 29 -15.17 -7.79 -1.41
CA LEU A 29 -14.64 -7.92 -0.05
C LEU A 29 -15.75 -7.97 1.00
N ALA A 30 -16.84 -7.22 0.83
CA ALA A 30 -18.00 -7.29 1.72
C ALA A 30 -18.69 -8.67 1.64
N ASP A 31 -18.79 -9.25 0.44
CA ASP A 31 -19.31 -10.61 0.25
C ASP A 31 -18.40 -11.65 0.92
N ALA A 32 -17.08 -11.55 0.74
CA ALA A 32 -16.10 -12.41 1.42
C ALA A 32 -16.19 -12.28 2.94
N ARG A 33 -16.41 -11.07 3.46
CA ARG A 33 -16.66 -10.82 4.89
C ARG A 33 -17.89 -11.55 5.39
N GLY A 34 -18.99 -11.50 4.64
CA GLY A 34 -20.23 -12.23 4.97
C GLY A 34 -20.01 -13.73 5.04
N LEU A 35 -19.29 -14.32 4.07
CA LEU A 35 -18.93 -15.74 4.06
C LEU A 35 -18.02 -16.13 5.25
N SER A 36 -17.08 -15.25 5.62
CA SER A 36 -16.19 -15.49 6.75
C SER A 36 -16.95 -15.46 8.08
N ILE A 37 -17.93 -14.55 8.24
CA ILE A 37 -18.81 -14.51 9.42
C ILE A 37 -19.65 -15.80 9.49
N ALA A 38 -20.24 -16.21 8.37
CA ALA A 38 -21.00 -17.46 8.31
C ALA A 38 -20.15 -18.67 8.70
N SER A 39 -18.92 -18.76 8.17
CA SER A 39 -17.97 -19.84 8.45
C SER A 39 -17.46 -19.83 9.91
N GLY A 40 -17.43 -18.66 10.56
CA GLY A 40 -17.10 -18.53 11.98
C GLY A 40 -18.07 -19.28 12.91
N ASN A 41 -19.32 -19.51 12.45
CA ASN A 41 -20.34 -20.25 13.18
C ASN A 41 -20.28 -21.77 12.88
N SER A 42 -19.09 -22.36 13.06
CA SER A 42 -18.80 -23.76 12.70
C SER A 42 -19.61 -24.79 13.49
N ALA A 43 -20.24 -24.40 14.61
CA ALA A 43 -21.10 -25.30 15.39
C ALA A 43 -22.40 -25.69 14.64
N THR A 44 -22.80 -24.90 13.64
CA THR A 44 -24.05 -25.13 12.87
C THR A 44 -23.79 -25.53 11.42
N LEU A 45 -22.52 -25.54 10.98
CA LEU A 45 -22.14 -25.84 9.60
C LEU A 45 -21.45 -27.23 9.51
N THR A 46 -21.76 -27.93 8.44
CA THR A 46 -21.07 -29.19 8.09
C THR A 46 -19.71 -28.85 7.41
N ALA A 47 -18.79 -29.81 7.44
CA ALA A 47 -17.50 -29.68 6.74
C ALA A 47 -17.68 -29.38 5.24
N THR A 48 -18.70 -29.95 4.60
CA THR A 48 -19.03 -29.70 3.19
C THR A 48 -19.47 -28.24 2.96
N GLN A 49 -20.25 -27.67 3.89
CA GLN A 49 -20.67 -26.26 3.79
C GLN A 49 -19.49 -25.30 4.00
N LEU A 50 -18.59 -25.61 4.95
CA LEU A 50 -17.37 -24.83 5.15
C LEU A 50 -16.46 -24.87 3.90
N ALA A 51 -16.31 -26.05 3.29
CA ALA A 51 -15.58 -26.19 2.03
C ALA A 51 -16.24 -25.37 0.90
N ALA A 52 -17.56 -25.38 0.78
CA ALA A 52 -18.28 -24.59 -0.21
C ALA A 52 -18.10 -23.07 0.02
N ASN A 53 -18.07 -22.61 1.27
CA ASN A 53 -17.77 -21.21 1.60
C ASN A 53 -16.33 -20.85 1.21
N GLN A 54 -15.37 -21.76 1.45
CA GLN A 54 -13.97 -21.57 1.03
C GLN A 54 -13.85 -21.46 -0.50
N ASP A 55 -14.56 -22.29 -1.24
CA ASP A 55 -14.55 -22.24 -2.71
C ASP A 55 -15.14 -20.92 -3.24
N GLN A 56 -16.19 -20.40 -2.58
CA GLN A 56 -16.74 -19.09 -2.92
C GLN A 56 -15.73 -17.96 -2.62
N ILE A 57 -15.04 -18.01 -1.49
CA ILE A 57 -13.97 -17.05 -1.16
C ILE A 57 -12.82 -17.13 -2.18
N ASN A 58 -12.41 -18.33 -2.57
CA ASN A 58 -11.39 -18.53 -3.61
C ASN A 58 -11.83 -17.91 -4.96
N SER A 59 -13.11 -18.01 -5.30
CA SER A 59 -13.69 -17.39 -6.49
C SER A 59 -13.69 -15.85 -6.40
N ILE A 60 -13.98 -15.30 -5.23
CA ILE A 60 -13.90 -13.86 -4.95
C ILE A 60 -12.44 -13.38 -5.08
N ILE A 61 -11.48 -14.08 -4.47
CA ILE A 61 -10.05 -13.77 -4.58
C ILE A 61 -9.59 -13.76 -6.04
N THR A 62 -10.02 -14.75 -6.82
CA THR A 62 -9.74 -14.82 -8.26
C THR A 62 -10.33 -13.62 -9.01
N SER A 63 -11.53 -13.18 -8.66
CA SER A 63 -12.18 -12.01 -9.24
C SER A 63 -11.46 -10.71 -8.88
N ILE A 64 -11.02 -10.55 -7.64
CA ILE A 64 -10.20 -9.41 -7.19
C ILE A 64 -8.89 -9.37 -7.96
N ASN A 65 -8.19 -10.50 -8.11
CA ASN A 65 -6.94 -10.56 -8.88
C ASN A 65 -7.17 -10.23 -10.36
N ARG A 66 -8.30 -10.68 -10.94
CA ARG A 66 -8.66 -10.34 -12.32
C ARG A 66 -8.94 -8.84 -12.46
N ILE A 67 -9.69 -8.22 -11.57
CA ILE A 67 -9.93 -6.77 -11.58
C ILE A 67 -8.59 -6.02 -11.48
N SER A 68 -7.75 -6.38 -10.51
CA SER A 68 -6.44 -5.75 -10.31
C SER A 68 -5.56 -5.83 -11.57
N SER A 69 -5.59 -6.94 -12.29
CA SER A 69 -4.71 -7.18 -13.45
C SER A 69 -5.29 -6.70 -14.78
N SER A 70 -6.63 -6.56 -14.91
CA SER A 70 -7.30 -6.26 -16.17
C SER A 70 -7.75 -4.81 -16.33
N VAL A 71 -7.92 -4.07 -15.23
CA VAL A 71 -8.38 -2.68 -15.32
C VAL A 71 -7.27 -1.81 -15.88
N THR A 72 -7.55 -1.24 -17.06
CA THR A 72 -6.62 -0.40 -17.80
C THR A 72 -7.27 0.93 -18.20
N TYR A 73 -6.44 1.96 -18.35
CA TYR A 73 -6.80 3.24 -18.95
C TYR A 73 -5.72 3.61 -19.97
N SER A 74 -6.11 3.82 -21.23
CA SER A 74 -5.19 4.10 -22.34
C SER A 74 -4.03 3.08 -22.43
N GLY A 75 -4.31 1.78 -22.19
CA GLY A 75 -3.32 0.71 -22.24
C GLY A 75 -2.43 0.57 -20.98
N ARG A 76 -2.55 1.46 -19.99
CA ARG A 76 -1.83 1.36 -18.71
C ARG A 76 -2.71 0.66 -17.69
N LYS A 77 -2.17 -0.33 -17.00
CA LYS A 77 -2.85 -0.97 -15.86
C LYS A 77 -2.88 -0.01 -14.68
N LEU A 78 -3.98 -0.01 -13.94
CA LEU A 78 -4.19 0.95 -12.87
C LEU A 78 -3.95 0.37 -11.47
N LEU A 79 -4.32 -0.90 -11.25
CA LEU A 79 -4.42 -1.49 -9.91
C LEU A 79 -3.43 -2.65 -9.66
N ASP A 80 -2.54 -2.94 -10.60
CA ASP A 80 -1.50 -3.96 -10.46
C ASP A 80 -0.19 -3.43 -9.83
N GLY A 81 -0.15 -2.13 -9.49
CA GLY A 81 1.00 -1.44 -8.92
C GLY A 81 1.89 -0.75 -9.96
N SER A 82 1.71 -1.00 -11.27
CA SER A 82 2.52 -0.38 -12.32
C SER A 82 2.22 1.11 -12.52
N ALA A 83 1.07 1.59 -12.05
CA ALA A 83 0.68 3.00 -12.08
C ALA A 83 1.04 3.77 -10.79
N GLY A 84 1.90 3.20 -9.95
CA GLY A 84 2.31 3.77 -8.67
C GLY A 84 3.75 3.49 -8.33
N VAL A 85 4.09 3.61 -7.05
CA VAL A 85 5.42 3.29 -6.55
C VAL A 85 5.57 1.78 -6.44
N THR A 86 6.55 1.21 -7.12
CA THR A 86 6.90 -0.20 -7.04
C THR A 86 8.28 -0.38 -6.41
N THR A 87 8.49 -1.53 -5.79
CA THR A 87 9.78 -1.91 -5.24
C THR A 87 10.34 -3.11 -5.99
N GLN A 88 11.58 -3.00 -6.40
CA GLN A 88 12.31 -4.10 -7.03
C GLN A 88 13.41 -4.56 -6.09
N ILE A 89 13.24 -5.76 -5.53
CA ILE A 89 14.23 -6.39 -4.65
C ILE A 89 15.24 -7.13 -5.51
N SER A 90 16.52 -6.77 -5.38
CA SER A 90 17.63 -7.41 -6.06
C SER A 90 18.35 -8.43 -5.17
N ASN A 91 18.23 -8.31 -3.85
CA ASN A 91 18.89 -9.19 -2.90
C ASN A 91 17.88 -10.11 -2.19
N THR A 92 17.38 -11.11 -2.92
CA THR A 92 16.38 -12.07 -2.42
C THR A 92 16.94 -13.03 -1.36
N SER A 93 18.26 -13.17 -1.24
CA SER A 93 18.88 -13.95 -0.17
C SER A 93 18.76 -13.27 1.21
N LYS A 94 18.53 -11.95 1.23
CA LYS A 94 18.46 -11.15 2.45
C LYS A 94 17.04 -10.66 2.76
N VAL A 95 16.24 -10.41 1.73
CA VAL A 95 14.85 -9.96 1.84
C VAL A 95 13.95 -10.88 1.04
N ALA A 96 13.00 -11.53 1.72
CA ALA A 96 12.02 -12.40 1.09
C ALA A 96 10.92 -11.59 0.36
N GLY A 97 10.64 -10.36 0.82
CA GLY A 97 9.64 -9.51 0.21
C GLY A 97 9.59 -8.12 0.84
N PHE A 98 9.13 -7.16 0.05
CA PHE A 98 8.88 -5.79 0.50
C PHE A 98 7.56 -5.29 -0.09
N SER A 99 6.55 -5.14 0.77
CA SER A 99 5.26 -4.56 0.41
C SER A 99 5.28 -3.08 0.78
N PHE A 100 5.22 -2.21 -0.23
CA PHE A 100 5.32 -0.78 -0.06
C PHE A 100 4.09 -0.07 -0.65
N GLY A 101 3.40 0.72 0.18
CA GLY A 101 2.18 1.45 -0.19
C GLY A 101 2.41 2.80 -0.86
N GLY A 102 3.65 3.15 -1.20
CA GLY A 102 3.99 4.42 -1.85
C GLY A 102 4.21 5.59 -0.89
N THR A 103 3.95 5.42 0.41
CA THR A 103 4.19 6.44 1.44
C THR A 103 5.21 5.98 2.48
N ALA A 104 6.15 6.86 2.82
CA ALA A 104 7.15 6.68 3.86
C ALA A 104 7.15 7.94 4.74
N ASN A 105 7.13 7.81 6.07
CA ASN A 105 6.99 8.95 7.00
C ASN A 105 5.84 9.91 6.64
N ASN A 106 4.69 9.38 6.24
CA ASN A 106 3.52 10.14 5.75
C ASN A 106 3.79 11.00 4.49
N ALA A 107 4.94 10.85 3.85
CA ALA A 107 5.28 11.48 2.57
C ALA A 107 5.20 10.47 1.42
N THR A 108 4.62 10.86 0.30
CA THR A 108 4.62 10.04 -0.91
C THR A 108 6.03 10.01 -1.50
N ILE A 109 6.53 8.83 -1.84
CA ILE A 109 7.79 8.69 -2.56
C ILE A 109 7.57 9.07 -4.02
N THR A 110 8.23 10.11 -4.45
CA THR A 110 8.12 10.64 -5.83
C THR A 110 9.41 10.44 -6.64
N GLN A 111 10.45 9.88 -6.03
CA GLN A 111 11.75 9.69 -6.67
C GLN A 111 12.15 8.21 -6.67
N THR A 112 12.60 7.73 -7.81
CA THR A 112 13.30 6.46 -7.93
C THR A 112 14.63 6.52 -7.18
N GLY A 113 14.92 5.50 -6.38
CA GLY A 113 16.14 5.47 -5.58
C GLY A 113 16.47 4.08 -5.05
N LEU A 114 17.65 3.96 -4.49
CA LEU A 114 18.07 2.70 -3.86
C LEU A 114 17.31 2.48 -2.55
N ILE A 115 17.04 1.22 -2.25
CA ILE A 115 16.54 0.77 -0.95
C ILE A 115 17.73 0.18 -0.18
N THR A 116 18.11 0.83 0.90
CA THR A 116 19.10 0.32 1.82
C THR A 116 18.47 0.06 3.18
N ILE A 117 18.83 -1.06 3.79
CA ILE A 117 18.38 -1.42 5.13
C ILE A 117 19.58 -1.38 6.07
N SER A 118 19.44 -0.63 7.15
CA SER A 118 20.38 -0.62 8.26
C SER A 118 19.70 -1.27 9.46
N GLN A 119 20.02 -2.55 9.69
CA GLN A 119 19.47 -3.29 10.83
C GLN A 119 20.24 -2.97 12.10
N THR A 120 19.51 -2.57 13.14
CA THR A 120 20.07 -2.19 14.43
C THR A 120 19.89 -3.25 15.51
N VAL A 121 18.82 -4.05 15.41
CA VAL A 121 18.54 -5.17 16.30
C VAL A 121 18.27 -6.41 15.49
N VAL A 122 18.86 -7.54 15.89
CA VAL A 122 18.65 -8.87 15.29
C VAL A 122 17.45 -9.54 15.95
N ALA A 123 16.59 -10.17 15.17
CA ALA A 123 15.56 -11.05 15.71
C ALA A 123 16.19 -12.31 16.27
N THR A 124 15.80 -12.71 17.49
CA THR A 124 16.24 -13.96 18.11
C THR A 124 15.04 -14.84 18.46
N SER A 125 15.26 -16.16 18.49
CA SER A 125 14.31 -17.10 19.06
C SER A 125 14.37 -17.09 20.57
N ALA A 126 13.25 -17.40 21.23
CA ALA A 126 13.28 -17.70 22.65
C ALA A 126 14.15 -18.94 22.92
N LEU A 127 14.99 -18.86 23.94
CA LEU A 127 15.89 -19.93 24.36
C LEU A 127 15.74 -20.13 25.87
N TYR A 128 15.39 -21.33 26.29
CA TYR A 128 15.35 -21.71 27.69
C TYR A 128 16.26 -22.92 27.91
N THR A 129 17.11 -22.86 28.92
CA THR A 129 17.98 -23.97 29.33
C THR A 129 17.50 -24.51 30.66
N ALA A 130 17.09 -25.77 30.70
CA ALA A 130 16.72 -26.46 31.93
C ALA A 130 17.94 -26.62 32.87
N THR A 131 17.70 -26.57 34.16
CA THR A 131 18.78 -26.50 35.16
C THR A 131 19.35 -27.84 35.52
N ALA A 132 18.62 -28.96 35.31
CA ALA A 132 19.12 -30.29 35.64
C ALA A 132 20.15 -30.81 34.64
N LEU A 133 21.18 -31.46 35.16
CA LEU A 133 22.16 -32.21 34.38
C LEU A 133 21.61 -33.62 34.14
N LEU A 134 21.27 -33.97 32.93
CA LEU A 134 20.67 -35.24 32.55
C LEU A 134 21.71 -36.29 32.16
N THR A 135 22.86 -36.30 32.79
CA THR A 135 23.95 -37.27 32.54
C THR A 135 23.55 -38.74 32.82
N ALA A 136 22.71 -38.93 33.85
CA ALA A 136 22.17 -40.24 34.24
C ALA A 136 20.68 -40.42 33.84
N GLY A 137 20.15 -39.50 33.10
CA GLY A 137 18.70 -39.43 32.77
C GLY A 137 17.90 -38.53 33.68
N ALA A 138 16.58 -38.59 33.58
CA ALA A 138 15.66 -37.80 34.39
C ALA A 138 15.83 -38.11 35.89
N ALA A 139 15.94 -37.08 36.72
CA ALA A 139 16.14 -37.22 38.15
C ALA A 139 14.90 -37.75 38.89
N ALA A 140 13.69 -37.42 38.37
CA ALA A 140 12.42 -37.82 38.96
C ALA A 140 11.39 -38.21 37.87
N SER A 141 10.40 -39.00 38.29
CA SER A 141 9.19 -39.20 37.44
C SER A 141 8.20 -38.06 37.66
N GLY A 142 7.57 -37.65 36.58
CA GLY A 142 6.56 -36.60 36.64
C GLY A 142 6.13 -36.07 35.28
N SER A 143 5.59 -34.87 35.25
CA SER A 143 5.20 -34.20 34.00
C SER A 143 5.90 -32.87 33.84
N ILE A 144 6.29 -32.60 32.61
CA ILE A 144 6.66 -31.27 32.16
C ILE A 144 5.63 -30.74 31.17
N SER A 145 5.43 -29.46 31.15
CA SER A 145 4.58 -28.80 30.16
C SER A 145 5.39 -27.77 29.38
N VAL A 146 5.25 -27.79 28.06
CA VAL A 146 5.86 -26.83 27.15
C VAL A 146 4.76 -26.23 26.30
N ASN A 147 4.52 -24.93 26.42
CA ASN A 147 3.46 -24.19 25.73
C ASN A 147 2.07 -24.86 25.84
N GLY A 148 1.76 -25.41 27.04
CA GLY A 148 0.48 -26.04 27.33
C GLY A 148 0.38 -27.51 26.95
N VAL A 149 1.37 -28.09 26.25
CA VAL A 149 1.42 -29.53 25.96
C VAL A 149 2.19 -30.24 27.06
N SER A 150 1.56 -31.25 27.67
CA SER A 150 2.13 -32.01 28.79
C SER A 150 2.82 -33.26 28.31
N PHE A 151 3.98 -33.57 28.90
CA PHE A 151 4.80 -34.75 28.61
C PHE A 151 5.08 -35.49 29.94
N THR A 152 4.76 -36.79 29.97
CA THR A 152 5.06 -37.63 31.11
C THR A 152 6.49 -38.18 30.99
N ILE A 153 7.30 -37.98 32.02
CA ILE A 153 8.68 -38.43 32.11
C ILE A 153 8.78 -39.46 33.24
N THR A 154 9.47 -40.57 33.00
CA THR A 154 9.80 -41.56 34.02
C THR A 154 11.24 -41.33 34.48
N ALA A 155 11.51 -41.54 35.80
CA ALA A 155 12.87 -41.44 36.33
C ALA A 155 13.81 -42.42 35.56
N GLY A 156 15.02 -41.93 35.29
CA GLY A 156 16.02 -42.69 34.51
C GLY A 156 15.80 -42.61 32.97
N THR A 157 14.74 -41.93 32.46
CA THR A 157 14.61 -41.71 31.01
C THR A 157 15.80 -40.88 30.52
N SER A 158 16.49 -41.38 29.49
CA SER A 158 17.64 -40.66 28.96
C SER A 158 17.25 -39.31 28.37
N GLY A 159 18.14 -38.34 28.48
CA GLY A 159 17.90 -37.03 27.93
C GLY A 159 17.64 -37.04 26.43
N ALA A 160 18.27 -37.94 25.67
CA ALA A 160 18.04 -38.10 24.25
C ALA A 160 16.59 -38.54 23.95
N ASN A 161 16.02 -39.43 24.76
CA ASN A 161 14.61 -39.85 24.61
C ASN A 161 13.65 -38.72 24.98
N ILE A 162 13.99 -37.92 26.00
CA ILE A 162 13.20 -36.74 26.37
C ILE A 162 13.21 -35.71 25.20
N ALA A 163 14.38 -35.42 24.65
CA ALA A 163 14.47 -34.51 23.49
C ALA A 163 13.70 -35.03 22.27
N SER A 164 13.80 -36.33 21.98
CA SER A 164 13.06 -36.94 20.87
C SER A 164 11.54 -36.85 21.06
N MET A 165 11.06 -37.09 22.27
CA MET A 165 9.63 -36.96 22.63
C MET A 165 9.13 -35.52 22.45
N LEU A 166 9.92 -34.53 22.90
CA LEU A 166 9.60 -33.11 22.75
C LEU A 166 9.62 -32.67 21.29
N ASN A 167 10.60 -33.13 20.51
CA ASN A 167 10.74 -32.82 19.10
C ASN A 167 9.62 -33.43 18.25
N ALA A 168 9.10 -34.60 18.62
CA ALA A 168 7.93 -35.20 17.97
C ALA A 168 6.67 -34.32 18.10
N ALA A 169 6.57 -33.51 19.15
CA ALA A 169 5.48 -32.57 19.39
C ALA A 169 5.83 -31.11 19.00
N SER A 170 6.94 -30.88 18.31
CA SER A 170 7.41 -29.53 17.94
C SER A 170 6.40 -28.76 17.09
N GLY A 171 5.61 -29.44 16.25
CA GLY A 171 4.53 -28.81 15.46
C GLY A 171 3.39 -28.26 16.33
N GLN A 172 3.17 -28.83 17.54
CA GLN A 172 2.12 -28.36 18.48
C GLN A 172 2.69 -27.33 19.46
N THR A 173 3.92 -27.54 19.94
CA THR A 173 4.55 -26.68 20.95
C THR A 173 5.23 -25.45 20.32
N GLY A 174 5.63 -25.52 19.05
CA GLY A 174 6.51 -24.55 18.39
C GLY A 174 7.94 -24.57 18.90
N VAL A 175 8.33 -25.58 19.73
CA VAL A 175 9.62 -25.64 20.41
C VAL A 175 10.36 -26.93 20.02
N THR A 176 11.65 -26.81 19.79
CA THR A 176 12.57 -27.93 19.62
C THR A 176 13.46 -28.06 20.87
N ALA A 177 13.88 -29.30 21.16
CA ALA A 177 14.74 -29.62 22.29
C ALA A 177 16.05 -30.24 21.83
N ALA A 178 17.15 -29.81 22.44
CA ALA A 178 18.48 -30.33 22.23
C ALA A 178 19.29 -30.32 23.52
N PHE A 179 20.51 -30.90 23.52
CA PHE A 179 21.44 -30.85 24.63
C PHE A 179 22.59 -29.88 24.34
N ASN A 180 23.02 -29.17 25.40
CA ASN A 180 24.27 -28.42 25.35
C ASN A 180 25.47 -29.34 25.76
N ALA A 181 26.68 -28.80 25.67
CA ALA A 181 27.90 -29.48 26.09
C ALA A 181 27.92 -29.85 27.55
N SER A 182 27.09 -29.27 28.39
CA SER A 182 26.93 -29.54 29.83
C SER A 182 25.85 -30.57 30.14
N ASN A 183 25.33 -31.27 29.15
CA ASN A 183 24.21 -32.22 29.30
C ASN A 183 22.91 -31.62 29.88
N GLN A 184 22.67 -30.34 29.67
CA GLN A 184 21.41 -29.68 29.99
C GLN A 184 20.50 -29.64 28.77
N LEU A 185 19.18 -29.81 28.99
CA LEU A 185 18.18 -29.72 27.95
C LEU A 185 17.94 -28.24 27.60
N ILE A 186 18.11 -27.91 26.33
CA ILE A 186 17.85 -26.59 25.77
C ILE A 186 16.57 -26.65 24.96
N PHE A 187 15.67 -25.74 25.23
CA PHE A 187 14.44 -25.52 24.46
C PHE A 187 14.64 -24.28 23.59
N THR A 188 14.43 -24.43 22.29
CA THR A 188 14.53 -23.33 21.31
C THR A 188 13.22 -23.19 20.57
N GLN A 189 12.65 -21.99 20.58
CA GLN A 189 11.47 -21.67 19.78
C GLN A 189 11.85 -21.71 18.31
N THR A 190 11.01 -22.35 17.47
CA THR A 190 11.25 -22.50 16.04
C THR A 190 11.16 -21.18 15.25
N GLN A 191 10.46 -20.21 15.80
CA GLN A 191 10.30 -18.88 15.20
C GLN A 191 10.92 -17.80 16.08
N THR A 192 11.38 -16.72 15.45
CA THR A 192 11.96 -15.55 16.13
C THR A 192 10.88 -14.58 16.60
N GLY A 193 11.21 -13.74 17.58
CA GLY A 193 10.40 -12.59 17.97
C GLY A 193 9.79 -12.68 19.36
N THR A 194 9.31 -11.54 19.84
CA THR A 194 8.70 -11.40 21.18
C THR A 194 7.35 -12.07 21.31
N ASN A 195 6.64 -12.28 20.21
CA ASN A 195 5.32 -12.93 20.20
C ASN A 195 5.42 -14.46 20.26
N ARG A 196 6.63 -15.01 20.28
CA ARG A 196 6.90 -16.44 20.35
C ARG A 196 7.63 -16.74 21.65
N SER A 197 6.87 -17.17 22.66
CA SER A 197 7.39 -17.52 23.98
C SER A 197 7.60 -19.01 24.13
N ILE A 198 8.47 -19.37 25.07
CA ILE A 198 8.56 -20.69 25.67
C ILE A 198 7.98 -20.57 27.07
N ASN A 199 6.82 -21.16 27.31
CA ASN A 199 6.25 -21.32 28.63
C ASN A 199 6.55 -22.74 29.09
N PHE A 200 7.51 -22.89 29.98
CA PHE A 200 7.97 -24.16 30.51
C PHE A 200 7.52 -24.32 31.94
N VAL A 201 7.00 -25.50 32.28
CA VAL A 201 6.66 -25.87 33.65
C VAL A 201 7.15 -27.29 33.92
N ASP A 202 7.89 -27.49 34.99
CA ASP A 202 8.31 -28.81 35.52
C ASP A 202 7.79 -28.94 36.96
N THR A 203 6.78 -29.75 37.14
CA THR A 203 6.12 -29.94 38.44
C THR A 203 6.90 -30.86 39.38
N SER A 204 7.74 -31.71 38.81
CA SER A 204 8.40 -32.82 39.51
C SER A 204 9.91 -32.68 39.67
N GLY A 205 10.54 -31.77 38.95
CA GLY A 205 11.99 -31.69 38.87
C GLY A 205 12.61 -32.75 37.97
N ALA A 206 11.85 -33.25 36.99
CA ALA A 206 12.33 -34.29 36.09
C ALA A 206 13.46 -33.84 35.17
N VAL A 207 13.41 -32.58 34.70
CA VAL A 207 14.43 -31.93 33.87
C VAL A 207 14.97 -30.63 34.48
N SER A 208 14.43 -30.22 35.62
CA SER A 208 14.90 -29.08 36.42
C SER A 208 15.51 -29.52 37.71
N SER A 209 16.46 -28.77 38.27
CA SER A 209 17.09 -29.11 39.55
C SER A 209 16.15 -28.96 40.75
N ALA A 210 14.98 -28.40 40.58
CA ALA A 210 13.94 -28.26 41.62
C ALA A 210 12.56 -28.55 41.02
N SER A 211 11.66 -29.12 41.84
CA SER A 211 10.25 -29.28 41.52
C SER A 211 9.52 -27.93 41.46
N ASN A 212 8.40 -27.89 40.75
CA ASN A 212 7.61 -26.66 40.49
C ASN A 212 8.42 -25.51 39.87
N THR A 213 9.34 -25.85 38.97
CA THR A 213 10.06 -24.85 38.19
C THR A 213 9.20 -24.38 37.04
N SER A 214 9.04 -23.07 36.89
CA SER A 214 8.35 -22.47 35.74
C SER A 214 9.23 -21.36 35.15
N ALA A 215 9.18 -21.24 33.81
CA ALA A 215 9.87 -20.19 33.09
C ALA A 215 9.03 -19.71 31.90
N SER A 216 9.05 -18.41 31.65
CA SER A 216 8.50 -17.83 30.44
C SER A 216 9.58 -16.97 29.79
N VAL A 217 10.01 -17.36 28.61
CA VAL A 217 11.09 -16.69 27.89
C VAL A 217 10.61 -16.30 26.49
N THR A 218 10.96 -15.10 26.06
CA THR A 218 10.64 -14.57 24.72
C THR A 218 11.91 -14.30 23.93
N GLY A 219 11.79 -14.34 22.60
CA GLY A 219 12.85 -13.85 21.71
C GLY A 219 12.84 -12.32 21.58
N THR A 220 13.60 -11.81 20.64
CA THR A 220 13.64 -10.38 20.27
C THR A 220 13.14 -10.19 18.85
N ASN A 221 12.59 -9.02 18.58
CA ASN A 221 12.19 -8.60 17.25
C ASN A 221 13.33 -7.87 16.55
N ALA A 222 13.48 -8.05 15.25
CA ALA A 222 14.37 -7.22 14.46
C ALA A 222 13.87 -5.78 14.42
N THR A 223 14.81 -4.85 14.37
CA THR A 223 14.55 -3.43 14.13
C THR A 223 15.51 -2.94 13.07
N ALA A 224 15.02 -2.26 12.08
CA ALA A 224 15.82 -1.75 10.97
C ALA A 224 15.35 -0.38 10.52
N THR A 225 16.27 0.46 10.09
CA THR A 225 15.97 1.70 9.38
C THR A 225 16.10 1.44 7.88
N VAL A 226 15.05 1.75 7.14
CA VAL A 226 15.01 1.60 5.69
C VAL A 226 15.13 2.99 5.06
N LEU A 227 16.16 3.21 4.25
CA LEU A 227 16.32 4.40 3.43
C LEU A 227 15.81 4.10 2.03
N MET A 228 14.83 4.87 1.55
CA MET A 228 14.25 4.75 0.22
C MET A 228 13.78 6.12 -0.29
N GLY A 229 14.09 6.44 -1.53
CA GLY A 229 13.68 7.71 -2.16
C GLY A 229 14.05 8.95 -1.33
N GLY A 230 15.17 8.92 -0.62
CA GLY A 230 15.62 9.99 0.28
C GLY A 230 14.94 10.04 1.65
N GLN A 231 13.97 9.15 1.93
CA GLN A 231 13.28 9.04 3.22
C GLN A 231 13.88 7.92 4.06
N SER A 232 14.10 8.19 5.35
CA SER A 232 14.57 7.22 6.33
C SER A 232 13.43 6.83 7.25
N VAL A 233 13.05 5.56 7.24
CA VAL A 233 11.87 5.04 7.96
C VAL A 233 12.26 3.92 8.89
N LEU A 234 11.77 3.97 10.14
CA LEU A 234 11.97 2.91 11.12
C LEU A 234 10.94 1.78 10.90
N TYR A 235 11.44 0.57 10.79
CA TYR A 235 10.67 -0.68 10.70
C TYR A 235 10.94 -1.52 11.95
N THR A 236 9.88 -2.03 12.58
CA THR A 236 9.95 -2.89 13.77
C THR A 236 9.30 -4.23 13.51
N GLY A 237 9.94 -5.30 13.94
CA GLY A 237 9.41 -6.67 13.82
C GLY A 237 8.38 -7.00 14.89
N GLY A 238 7.67 -8.12 14.68
CA GLY A 238 6.73 -8.68 15.65
C GLY A 238 5.42 -7.89 15.83
N THR A 239 5.13 -6.93 14.95
CA THR A 239 3.88 -6.20 14.99
C THR A 239 2.73 -7.16 14.64
N ALA A 240 1.65 -7.13 15.43
CA ALA A 240 0.42 -7.87 15.15
C ALA A 240 0.58 -9.41 15.01
N GLY A 241 1.45 -10.04 15.82
CA GLY A 241 1.61 -11.51 15.88
C GLY A 241 2.49 -12.11 14.77
N ALA A 242 3.07 -11.29 13.91
CA ALA A 242 4.09 -11.71 12.97
C ALA A 242 5.37 -12.17 13.70
N ASP A 243 6.22 -12.93 13.01
CA ASP A 243 7.54 -13.29 13.54
C ASP A 243 8.44 -12.06 13.67
N GLY A 244 9.57 -12.23 14.34
CA GLY A 244 10.52 -11.13 14.54
C GLY A 244 11.23 -10.64 13.28
N LEU A 245 11.08 -11.34 12.14
CA LEU A 245 11.67 -11.04 10.83
C LEU A 245 10.73 -10.30 9.89
N THR A 246 9.44 -10.24 10.22
CA THR A 246 8.46 -9.44 9.50
C THR A 246 8.37 -8.06 10.15
N LEU A 247 8.99 -7.08 9.54
CA LEU A 247 9.07 -5.72 10.03
C LEU A 247 7.99 -4.85 9.38
N THR A 248 7.39 -3.96 10.16
CA THR A 248 6.39 -3.00 9.68
C THR A 248 6.76 -1.58 10.11
N ASP A 249 6.36 -0.60 9.28
CA ASP A 249 6.45 0.81 9.63
C ASP A 249 5.10 1.37 10.13
N ALA A 250 5.07 2.65 10.49
CA ALA A 250 3.85 3.33 10.93
C ALA A 250 2.78 3.46 9.84
N ASN A 251 3.15 3.34 8.55
CA ASN A 251 2.25 3.43 7.40
C ASN A 251 1.70 2.06 6.96
N GLY A 252 2.09 0.97 7.67
CA GLY A 252 1.69 -0.40 7.34
C GLY A 252 2.50 -1.02 6.19
N ASN A 253 3.58 -0.40 5.74
CA ASN A 253 4.52 -1.01 4.82
C ASN A 253 5.24 -2.18 5.51
N LYS A 254 5.50 -3.25 4.77
CA LYS A 254 6.08 -4.48 5.32
C LYS A 254 7.35 -4.88 4.62
N LEU A 255 8.32 -5.26 5.43
CA LEU A 255 9.59 -5.80 5.01
C LEU A 255 9.80 -7.17 5.65
N ASN A 256 9.91 -8.21 4.84
CA ASN A 256 10.21 -9.56 5.30
C ASN A 256 11.71 -9.83 5.10
N ILE A 257 12.45 -9.88 6.20
CA ILE A 257 13.88 -10.23 6.20
C ILE A 257 14.00 -11.74 6.26
N THR A 258 14.93 -12.30 5.49
CA THR A 258 15.29 -13.73 5.62
C THR A 258 16.18 -13.95 6.85
N THR A 259 16.34 -15.21 7.27
CA THR A 259 17.33 -15.57 8.30
C THR A 259 18.75 -15.15 7.89
N GLY A 260 19.08 -15.21 6.60
CA GLY A 260 20.37 -14.75 6.05
C GLY A 260 20.52 -13.22 6.00
N GLY A 261 19.42 -12.50 6.07
CA GLY A 261 19.37 -11.02 6.18
C GLY A 261 19.35 -10.51 7.59
N ASN A 262 19.10 -11.36 8.57
CA ASN A 262 18.98 -11.02 10.00
C ASN A 262 20.34 -10.79 10.65
N ALA A 263 20.99 -9.69 10.34
CA ALA A 263 22.30 -9.30 10.87
C ALA A 263 22.39 -7.78 11.05
N VAL A 264 23.08 -7.34 12.11
CA VAL A 264 23.36 -5.92 12.33
C VAL A 264 24.35 -5.43 11.28
N ASN A 265 23.85 -4.87 10.22
CA ASN A 265 24.65 -4.25 9.15
C ASN A 265 23.77 -3.37 8.26
N THR A 266 24.42 -2.61 7.38
CA THR A 266 23.75 -1.84 6.31
C THR A 266 23.89 -2.61 5.00
N GLN A 267 22.76 -2.89 4.35
CA GLN A 267 22.71 -3.70 3.14
C GLN A 267 21.87 -3.01 2.06
N LEU A 268 22.36 -3.09 0.82
CA LEU A 268 21.55 -2.72 -0.35
C LEU A 268 20.59 -3.86 -0.67
N MET A 269 19.29 -3.56 -0.74
CA MET A 269 18.24 -4.55 -0.96
C MET A 269 17.64 -4.51 -2.35
N GLY A 270 17.63 -3.34 -2.98
CA GLY A 270 17.02 -3.14 -4.27
C GLY A 270 16.81 -1.66 -4.57
N GLN A 271 15.75 -1.37 -5.28
CA GLN A 271 15.37 0.01 -5.61
C GLN A 271 13.86 0.22 -5.48
N VAL A 272 13.49 1.42 -5.11
CA VAL A 272 12.13 1.93 -5.27
C VAL A 272 12.04 2.60 -6.63
N ILE A 273 11.01 2.26 -7.39
CA ILE A 273 10.74 2.85 -8.70
C ILE A 273 9.44 3.65 -8.54
N ALA A 274 9.57 4.96 -8.58
CA ALA A 274 8.42 5.85 -8.56
C ALA A 274 7.92 6.01 -10.01
N GLN A 275 6.75 5.43 -10.28
CA GLN A 275 6.05 5.52 -11.57
C GLN A 275 4.69 6.19 -11.36
N ASP A 276 4.69 7.30 -10.64
CA ASP A 276 3.46 8.05 -10.41
C ASP A 276 2.82 8.43 -11.74
N SER A 277 1.50 8.31 -11.79
CA SER A 277 0.75 8.88 -12.91
C SER A 277 0.77 10.39 -12.77
N SER A 278 1.64 11.05 -13.53
CA SER A 278 1.77 12.50 -13.57
C SER A 278 0.88 13.08 -14.67
N PHE A 279 0.06 14.05 -14.31
CA PHE A 279 -0.87 14.72 -15.20
C PHE A 279 -0.49 16.19 -15.27
N GLN A 280 -0.24 16.71 -16.48
CA GLN A 280 -0.07 18.14 -16.71
C GLN A 280 -1.45 18.83 -16.63
N ILE A 281 -1.75 19.42 -15.49
CA ILE A 281 -3.05 20.04 -15.21
C ILE A 281 -3.09 21.55 -15.44
N GLY A 282 -1.92 22.19 -15.59
CA GLY A 282 -1.82 23.62 -15.85
C GLY A 282 -1.32 23.94 -17.24
N PHE A 283 -1.39 25.21 -17.61
CA PHE A 283 -0.90 25.74 -18.89
C PHE A 283 0.58 26.15 -18.86
N LEU A 284 1.19 26.20 -17.68
CA LEU A 284 2.62 26.47 -17.48
C LEU A 284 3.40 25.16 -17.40
N ALA A 285 4.66 25.20 -17.78
CA ALA A 285 5.57 24.06 -17.63
C ALA A 285 5.66 23.64 -16.14
N ASN A 286 5.73 22.32 -15.89
CA ASN A 286 5.82 21.70 -14.57
C ASN A 286 4.62 21.93 -13.64
N THR A 287 3.46 22.37 -14.16
CA THR A 287 2.22 22.42 -13.38
C THR A 287 1.55 21.05 -13.44
N THR A 288 2.11 20.06 -12.73
CA THR A 288 1.66 18.68 -12.72
C THR A 288 0.98 18.30 -11.41
N ALA A 289 0.05 17.36 -11.49
CA ALA A 289 -0.50 16.68 -10.33
C ALA A 289 -0.25 15.17 -10.46
N ASN A 290 0.16 14.55 -9.38
CA ASN A 290 0.54 13.15 -9.35
C ASN A 290 -0.48 12.33 -8.59
N LEU A 291 -0.82 11.16 -9.12
CA LEU A 291 -1.65 10.16 -8.46
C LEU A 291 -0.93 8.82 -8.49
N ALA A 292 -0.53 8.34 -7.31
CA ALA A 292 0.02 7.01 -7.13
C ALA A 292 -1.10 6.02 -6.79
N LEU A 293 -1.25 4.99 -7.61
CA LEU A 293 -2.18 3.89 -7.38
C LEU A 293 -1.41 2.68 -6.86
N ARG A 294 -1.85 2.14 -5.72
CA ARG A 294 -1.24 0.98 -5.08
C ARG A 294 -1.64 -0.31 -5.80
N ASN A 295 -0.81 -1.34 -5.67
CA ASN A 295 -1.18 -2.70 -6.06
C ASN A 295 -2.34 -3.23 -5.17
N MET A 296 -3.46 -3.55 -5.81
CA MET A 296 -4.69 -4.03 -5.18
C MET A 296 -4.94 -5.52 -5.42
N SER A 297 -3.91 -6.29 -5.76
CA SER A 297 -4.03 -7.76 -5.85
C SER A 297 -4.27 -8.38 -4.47
N ALA A 298 -4.91 -9.53 -4.44
CA ALA A 298 -5.20 -10.24 -3.20
C ALA A 298 -3.92 -10.61 -2.41
N GLY A 299 -2.79 -10.79 -3.09
CA GLY A 299 -1.50 -11.04 -2.45
C GLY A 299 -0.92 -9.82 -1.70
N GLN A 300 -1.42 -8.62 -1.97
CA GLN A 300 -0.98 -7.37 -1.33
C GLN A 300 -2.01 -6.84 -0.33
N LEU A 301 -3.29 -7.15 -0.53
CA LEU A 301 -4.37 -6.70 0.33
C LEU A 301 -4.42 -7.50 1.64
N GLY A 302 -4.86 -6.83 2.72
CA GLY A 302 -5.06 -7.42 4.03
C GLY A 302 -3.77 -7.88 4.70
N SER A 303 -2.62 -7.48 4.18
CA SER A 303 -1.33 -7.84 4.74
C SER A 303 -1.08 -7.06 6.04
N GLY A 304 -0.52 -7.73 7.09
CA GLY A 304 -0.19 -7.05 8.33
C GLY A 304 -1.11 -7.32 9.50
N VAL A 305 -2.05 -8.19 9.34
CA VAL A 305 -2.91 -8.60 10.44
C VAL A 305 -2.23 -9.65 11.31
N SER A 306 -2.42 -9.52 12.62
CA SER A 306 -1.99 -10.49 13.62
C SER A 306 -2.61 -11.86 13.34
N GLY A 307 -1.80 -12.86 13.12
CA GLY A 307 -2.26 -14.22 12.86
C GLY A 307 -1.41 -14.91 11.79
N THR A 308 -1.82 -16.09 11.41
CA THR A 308 -1.06 -17.02 10.57
C THR A 308 -1.09 -16.71 9.08
N THR A 309 -1.99 -15.85 8.63
CA THR A 309 -2.17 -15.53 7.20
C THR A 309 -1.55 -14.20 6.85
N ALA A 310 -0.69 -14.22 5.85
CA ALA A 310 0.06 -13.03 5.44
C ALA A 310 -0.78 -12.00 4.66
N ASN A 311 -1.85 -12.42 3.96
CA ASN A 311 -2.63 -11.57 3.05
C ASN A 311 -3.98 -12.21 2.68
N LEU A 312 -4.79 -11.49 1.90
CA LEU A 312 -6.11 -11.94 1.44
C LEU A 312 -6.04 -13.21 0.58
N ALA A 313 -4.95 -13.44 -0.17
CA ALA A 313 -4.81 -14.63 -1.02
C ALA A 313 -4.63 -15.95 -0.22
N ALA A 314 -4.28 -15.85 1.06
CA ALA A 314 -3.97 -17.00 1.92
C ALA A 314 -5.00 -17.22 3.05
N ILE A 315 -6.19 -16.62 2.95
CA ILE A 315 -7.23 -16.81 3.96
C ILE A 315 -7.86 -18.20 3.83
N ASP A 316 -8.14 -18.80 4.99
CA ASP A 316 -8.80 -20.11 5.12
C ASP A 316 -9.96 -20.00 6.11
N VAL A 317 -11.17 -20.31 5.66
CA VAL A 317 -12.39 -20.30 6.46
C VAL A 317 -12.93 -21.70 6.74
N SER A 318 -12.17 -22.73 6.46
CA SER A 318 -12.55 -24.13 6.71
C SER A 318 -12.64 -24.46 8.20
N THR A 319 -12.10 -23.60 9.07
CA THR A 319 -12.18 -23.72 10.52
C THR A 319 -12.68 -22.42 11.15
N SER A 320 -13.30 -22.49 12.33
CA SER A 320 -13.77 -21.29 13.06
C SER A 320 -12.62 -20.31 13.38
N ALA A 321 -11.46 -20.81 13.79
CA ALA A 321 -10.29 -20.00 14.06
C ALA A 321 -9.75 -19.33 12.78
N GLY A 322 -9.72 -20.08 11.67
CA GLY A 322 -9.35 -19.57 10.36
C GLY A 322 -10.33 -18.49 9.88
N ALA A 323 -11.63 -18.70 10.06
CA ALA A 323 -12.66 -17.73 9.71
C ALA A 323 -12.52 -16.40 10.49
N GLN A 324 -12.19 -16.45 11.77
CA GLN A 324 -11.92 -15.24 12.57
C GLN A 324 -10.66 -14.49 12.09
N THR A 325 -9.61 -15.23 11.74
CA THR A 325 -8.40 -14.66 11.17
C THR A 325 -8.69 -14.05 9.78
N ALA A 326 -9.45 -14.78 8.94
CA ALA A 326 -9.87 -14.31 7.63
C ALA A 326 -10.68 -13.01 7.74
N LEU A 327 -11.59 -12.91 8.72
CA LEU A 327 -12.37 -11.71 8.97
C LEU A 327 -11.47 -10.49 9.22
N SER A 328 -10.46 -10.64 10.07
CA SER A 328 -9.51 -9.56 10.37
C SER A 328 -8.69 -9.14 9.14
N VAL A 329 -8.31 -10.11 8.29
CA VAL A 329 -7.58 -9.85 7.02
C VAL A 329 -8.49 -9.13 6.02
N ILE A 330 -9.74 -9.56 5.90
CA ILE A 330 -10.72 -8.93 5.00
C ILE A 330 -11.07 -7.52 5.47
N ASP A 331 -11.29 -7.29 6.77
CA ASP A 331 -11.55 -5.95 7.31
C ASP A 331 -10.37 -5.00 7.01
N LYS A 332 -9.14 -5.49 7.16
CA LYS A 332 -7.94 -4.73 6.78
C LYS A 332 -7.90 -4.45 5.27
N ALA A 333 -8.27 -5.40 4.43
CA ALA A 333 -8.34 -5.21 2.98
C ALA A 333 -9.42 -4.16 2.59
N ILE A 334 -10.58 -4.19 3.26
CA ILE A 334 -11.63 -3.17 3.08
C ILE A 334 -11.12 -1.77 3.45
N ASP A 335 -10.40 -1.65 4.57
CA ASP A 335 -9.80 -0.38 4.98
C ASP A 335 -8.80 0.13 3.95
N GLU A 336 -7.94 -0.74 3.41
CA GLU A 336 -6.94 -0.38 2.39
C GLU A 336 -7.58 0.08 1.09
N VAL A 337 -8.62 -0.61 0.61
CA VAL A 337 -9.40 -0.21 -0.57
C VAL A 337 -10.14 1.11 -0.31
N SER A 338 -10.73 1.27 0.87
CA SER A 338 -11.45 2.50 1.25
C SER A 338 -10.51 3.71 1.35
N GLN A 339 -9.31 3.53 1.89
CA GLN A 339 -8.28 4.58 1.92
C GLN A 339 -7.84 4.98 0.51
N MET A 340 -7.67 4.01 -0.40
CA MET A 340 -7.32 4.32 -1.78
C MET A 340 -8.44 5.08 -2.50
N ARG A 341 -9.69 4.67 -2.33
CA ARG A 341 -10.85 5.41 -2.84
C ARG A 341 -10.91 6.82 -2.26
N GLY A 342 -10.63 6.99 -0.97
CA GLY A 342 -10.51 8.29 -0.32
C GLY A 342 -9.46 9.19 -0.96
N ARG A 343 -8.28 8.65 -1.27
CA ARG A 343 -7.20 9.38 -1.98
C ARG A 343 -7.61 9.80 -3.38
N ILE A 344 -8.22 8.89 -4.15
CA ILE A 344 -8.74 9.19 -5.48
C ILE A 344 -9.83 10.26 -5.42
N GLY A 345 -10.78 10.15 -4.51
CA GLY A 345 -11.84 11.15 -4.32
C GLY A 345 -11.31 12.53 -3.91
N ASN A 346 -10.27 12.58 -3.06
CA ASN A 346 -9.58 13.82 -2.74
C ASN A 346 -8.87 14.43 -3.95
N PHE A 347 -8.19 13.60 -4.74
CA PHE A 347 -7.52 14.02 -5.97
C PHE A 347 -8.52 14.60 -6.97
N GLN A 348 -9.64 13.93 -7.18
CA GLN A 348 -10.70 14.40 -8.08
C GLN A 348 -11.27 15.75 -7.64
N ARG A 349 -11.71 15.87 -6.36
CA ARG A 349 -12.40 17.06 -5.89
C ARG A 349 -11.46 18.23 -5.61
N ASN A 350 -10.39 17.98 -4.87
CA ASN A 350 -9.54 19.06 -4.37
C ASN A 350 -8.46 19.49 -5.35
N VAL A 351 -8.02 18.59 -6.23
CA VAL A 351 -6.99 18.89 -7.22
C VAL A 351 -7.62 19.16 -8.57
N LEU A 352 -8.27 18.17 -9.18
CA LEU A 352 -8.71 18.27 -10.57
C LEU A 352 -9.91 19.22 -10.74
N GLU A 353 -10.93 19.07 -9.93
CA GLU A 353 -12.15 19.89 -10.05
C GLU A 353 -11.90 21.35 -9.63
N SER A 354 -11.09 21.56 -8.57
CA SER A 354 -10.66 22.90 -8.17
C SER A 354 -9.84 23.57 -9.26
N ASN A 355 -8.87 22.84 -9.84
CA ASN A 355 -8.06 23.34 -10.94
C ASN A 355 -8.90 23.65 -12.19
N ASN A 356 -9.90 22.81 -12.51
CA ASN A 356 -10.79 23.03 -13.64
C ASN A 356 -11.59 24.32 -13.50
N ARG A 357 -12.11 24.61 -12.29
CA ARG A 357 -12.80 25.88 -11.99
C ARG A 357 -11.85 27.07 -12.15
N THR A 358 -10.61 26.95 -11.68
CA THR A 358 -9.60 28.00 -11.81
C THR A 358 -9.27 28.26 -13.28
N LEU A 359 -9.04 27.22 -14.07
CA LEU A 359 -8.75 27.33 -15.50
C LEU A 359 -9.95 27.94 -16.27
N ALA A 360 -11.16 27.57 -15.91
CA ALA A 360 -12.37 28.14 -16.52
C ALA A 360 -12.47 29.65 -16.25
N SER A 361 -12.27 30.09 -15.00
CA SER A 361 -12.26 31.51 -14.64
C SER A 361 -11.13 32.29 -15.34
N MET A 362 -9.92 31.70 -15.41
CA MET A 362 -8.80 32.30 -16.13
C MET A 362 -9.10 32.42 -17.63
N LYS A 363 -9.75 31.41 -18.24
CA LYS A 363 -10.14 31.44 -19.65
C LYS A 363 -11.14 32.57 -19.90
N GLU A 364 -12.13 32.72 -19.05
CA GLU A 364 -13.13 33.78 -19.14
C GLU A 364 -12.46 35.16 -19.04
N ASN A 365 -11.58 35.37 -18.04
CA ASN A 365 -10.84 36.64 -17.90
C ASN A 365 -9.96 36.95 -19.09
N LEU A 366 -9.31 35.93 -19.69
CA LEU A 366 -8.50 36.10 -20.91
C LEU A 366 -9.37 36.44 -22.11
N SER A 367 -10.53 35.78 -22.26
CA SER A 367 -11.47 36.07 -23.34
C SER A 367 -12.01 37.51 -23.23
N ASN A 368 -12.35 37.96 -22.02
CA ASN A 368 -12.78 39.33 -21.77
C ASN A 368 -11.67 40.34 -22.07
N SER A 369 -10.41 40.02 -21.74
CA SER A 369 -9.25 40.85 -22.04
C SER A 369 -8.96 40.88 -23.56
N GLU A 370 -9.06 39.75 -24.24
CA GLU A 370 -8.95 39.69 -25.71
C GLU A 370 -10.05 40.50 -26.40
N SER A 371 -11.30 40.38 -25.93
CA SER A 371 -12.42 41.17 -26.41
C SER A 371 -12.16 42.66 -26.26
N SER A 372 -11.69 43.08 -25.07
CA SER A 372 -11.39 44.50 -24.82
C SER A 372 -10.30 45.09 -25.71
N ILE A 373 -9.40 44.24 -26.22
CA ILE A 373 -8.30 44.65 -27.13
C ILE A 373 -8.70 44.55 -28.59
N ARG A 374 -9.46 43.51 -28.96
CA ARG A 374 -9.74 43.15 -30.37
C ARG A 374 -11.09 43.60 -30.85
N ASP A 375 -12.06 43.70 -29.94
CA ASP A 375 -13.40 44.07 -30.37
C ASP A 375 -13.44 45.53 -30.72
N LEU A 376 -13.81 45.81 -31.96
CA LEU A 376 -14.02 47.15 -32.48
C LEU A 376 -15.27 47.73 -31.82
N ASP A 377 -15.16 48.95 -31.29
CA ASP A 377 -16.36 49.73 -30.94
C ASP A 377 -17.10 50.10 -32.22
N VAL A 378 -18.04 49.23 -32.59
CA VAL A 378 -18.83 49.39 -33.84
C VAL A 378 -19.52 50.74 -33.91
N ALA A 379 -19.94 51.30 -32.80
CA ALA A 379 -20.59 52.62 -32.78
C ALA A 379 -19.59 53.75 -33.11
N ALA A 380 -18.39 53.67 -32.52
CA ALA A 380 -17.31 54.63 -32.81
C ALA A 380 -16.83 54.51 -34.25
N GLU A 381 -16.63 53.29 -34.77
CA GLU A 381 -16.17 53.05 -36.14
C GLU A 381 -17.21 53.41 -37.17
N MET A 382 -18.49 53.12 -36.96
CA MET A 382 -19.57 53.58 -37.82
C MET A 382 -19.66 55.11 -37.86
N THR A 383 -19.41 55.77 -36.71
CA THR A 383 -19.36 57.24 -36.67
C THR A 383 -18.20 57.78 -37.47
N ASN A 384 -17.02 57.15 -37.36
CA ASN A 384 -15.83 57.49 -38.18
C ASN A 384 -16.07 57.20 -39.65
N PHE A 385 -16.67 56.10 -39.98
CA PHE A 385 -16.99 55.74 -41.38
C PHE A 385 -18.02 56.77 -41.98
N THR A 386 -19.05 57.10 -41.24
CA THR A 386 -20.03 58.10 -41.69
C THR A 386 -19.40 59.49 -41.85
N LYS A 387 -18.51 59.89 -40.91
CA LYS A 387 -17.74 61.12 -41.00
C LYS A 387 -16.87 61.15 -42.28
N LEU A 388 -16.14 60.07 -42.56
CA LEU A 388 -15.32 59.95 -43.76
C LEU A 388 -16.16 59.96 -45.04
N GLN A 389 -17.31 59.32 -45.05
CA GLN A 389 -18.25 59.33 -46.19
C GLN A 389 -18.81 60.74 -46.46
N VAL A 390 -19.20 61.46 -45.38
CA VAL A 390 -19.64 62.85 -45.49
C VAL A 390 -18.51 63.75 -45.98
N MET A 391 -17.30 63.59 -45.50
CA MET A 391 -16.15 64.36 -45.97
C MET A 391 -15.82 64.05 -47.45
N GLN A 392 -15.93 62.83 -47.88
CA GLN A 392 -15.76 62.43 -49.27
C GLN A 392 -16.85 63.11 -50.18
N GLN A 393 -18.10 63.10 -49.74
CA GLN A 393 -19.18 63.75 -50.49
C GLN A 393 -19.00 65.29 -50.54
N ALA A 394 -18.61 65.88 -49.38
CA ALA A 394 -18.35 67.30 -49.32
C ALA A 394 -17.13 67.68 -50.19
N GLY A 395 -16.10 66.87 -50.20
CA GLY A 395 -14.90 67.03 -51.04
C GLY A 395 -15.26 67.01 -52.56
N MET A 396 -16.09 66.04 -52.94
CA MET A 396 -16.55 65.97 -54.35
C MET A 396 -17.44 67.18 -54.72
N ALA A 397 -18.33 67.60 -53.81
CA ALA A 397 -19.13 68.80 -54.02
C ALA A 397 -18.28 70.08 -54.16
N MET A 398 -17.27 70.22 -53.27
CA MET A 398 -16.33 71.34 -53.34
C MET A 398 -15.48 71.30 -54.62
N LEU A 399 -15.03 70.10 -55.09
CA LEU A 399 -14.35 69.99 -56.38
C LEU A 399 -15.27 70.34 -57.54
N GLY A 400 -16.51 69.91 -57.50
CA GLY A 400 -17.54 70.32 -58.48
C GLY A 400 -17.73 71.84 -58.51
N GLN A 401 -17.86 72.48 -57.33
CA GLN A 401 -17.97 73.93 -57.18
C GLN A 401 -16.72 74.68 -57.67
N ALA A 402 -15.54 74.17 -57.33
CA ALA A 402 -14.28 74.74 -57.80
C ALA A 402 -14.15 74.67 -59.36
N ASN A 403 -14.56 73.56 -59.97
CA ASN A 403 -14.57 73.44 -61.42
C ASN A 403 -15.60 74.39 -62.12
N GLN A 404 -16.77 74.57 -61.47
CA GLN A 404 -17.76 75.54 -61.98
C GLN A 404 -17.30 76.98 -61.84
N SER A 405 -16.58 77.32 -60.75
CA SER A 405 -16.04 78.70 -60.60
C SER A 405 -14.99 79.02 -61.67
N GLY A 406 -14.15 78.03 -62.04
CA GLY A 406 -13.23 78.16 -63.18
C GLY A 406 -13.95 78.40 -64.51
N GLN A 407 -15.04 77.72 -64.78
CA GLN A 407 -15.87 77.93 -65.98
C GLN A 407 -16.60 79.28 -65.97
N SER A 408 -17.07 79.73 -64.79
CA SER A 408 -17.73 81.05 -64.70
C SER A 408 -16.73 82.20 -64.92
N VAL A 409 -15.49 82.06 -64.45
CA VAL A 409 -14.40 83.06 -64.79
C VAL A 409 -14.07 83.02 -66.27
N LEU A 410 -14.02 81.88 -66.91
CA LEU A 410 -13.75 81.72 -68.37
C LEU A 410 -14.91 82.31 -69.21
N SER A 411 -16.16 82.21 -68.73
CA SER A 411 -17.33 82.82 -69.40
C SER A 411 -17.37 84.32 -69.28
N LEU A 412 -16.83 84.92 -68.18
CA LEU A 412 -16.71 86.32 -67.99
C LEU A 412 -15.56 86.94 -68.83
N LEU A 413 -14.60 86.08 -69.25
CA LEU A 413 -13.48 86.54 -70.12
C LEU A 413 -13.82 86.45 -71.61
N LYS A 414 -14.95 85.75 -71.96
CA LYS A 414 -15.39 85.56 -73.33
C LYS A 414 -16.55 86.44 -73.75
N GLY A 415 -17.08 87.25 -72.87
CA GLY A 415 -18.18 88.17 -73.12
C GLY A 415 -17.79 89.60 -73.45
#